data_88ee847e34aea1c6edb45d84df2e6191
#
_entry.id   88ee847e34aea1c6edb45d84df2e6191
#
_cell.length_a   1.000
_cell.length_b   1.000
_cell.length_c   1.000
_cell.angle_alpha   90.00
_cell.angle_beta   90.00
_cell.angle_gamma   90.00
#
_symmetry.space_group_name_H-M   'P 1'
#
loop_
_entity.id
_entity.type
_entity.pdbx_description
1 polymer ?
#
loop_
_entity_poly.entity_id
_entity_poly.type
_entity_poly.pdbx_seq_one_letter_code
_entity_poly.pdbx_strand_id
1 'polypeptide(L)'
;AISNHKFANILENIGNVDITHNINFNLFERFTKKIGGLETNLTTQKEFLLKMGINERAEIISKNQSFLKKTDTYFRLKRLVDEKHMGNLFKFMLIKNRNNKFKLGFKNWLFQKNY
;
A
#
# COMPACT_ATOMS: atom_id res chain seq x y z
N ALA A 1 16.69 -8.82 8.05
CA ALA A 1 16.17 -8.17 9.26
C ALA A 1 16.59 -6.70 9.30
N ILE A 2 15.89 -5.89 10.08
CA ILE A 2 16.19 -4.47 10.25
C ILE A 2 16.23 -4.16 11.74
N SER A 3 17.27 -3.45 12.16
CA SER A 3 17.41 -2.89 13.50
C SER A 3 17.90 -1.44 13.39
N ASN A 4 17.23 -0.48 14.05
CA ASN A 4 17.57 0.94 14.01
C ASN A 4 17.74 1.48 12.57
N HIS A 5 16.85 1.11 11.65
CA HIS A 5 16.86 1.47 10.23
C HIS A 5 18.08 0.96 9.42
N LYS A 6 18.84 -0.02 9.94
CA LYS A 6 19.97 -0.66 9.26
C LYS A 6 19.68 -2.16 9.05
N PHE A 7 20.30 -2.72 8.01
CA PHE A 7 20.25 -4.16 7.82
C PHE A 7 20.99 -4.87 8.96
N ALA A 8 20.37 -5.91 9.50
CA ALA A 8 20.90 -6.73 10.58
C ALA A 8 20.79 -8.22 10.21
N ASN A 9 21.64 -9.04 10.81
CA ASN A 9 21.55 -10.48 10.67
C ASN A 9 20.30 -10.98 11.44
N ILE A 10 19.54 -11.90 10.84
CA ILE A 10 18.32 -12.47 11.44
C ILE A 10 18.61 -13.19 12.75
N LEU A 11 19.77 -13.82 12.84
CA LEU A 11 20.17 -14.64 14.01
C LEU A 11 20.86 -13.82 15.11
N GLU A 12 21.17 -12.56 14.86
CA GLU A 12 21.69 -11.64 15.85
C GLU A 12 20.55 -10.91 16.55
N ASN A 13 20.61 -10.79 17.87
CA ASN A 13 19.59 -10.10 18.69
C ASN A 13 18.16 -10.62 18.45
N ILE A 14 17.96 -11.93 18.49
CA ILE A 14 16.66 -12.58 18.33
C ILE A 14 15.62 -11.93 19.28
N GLY A 15 14.49 -11.53 18.72
CA GLY A 15 13.41 -10.84 19.45
C GLY A 15 13.52 -9.31 19.49
N ASN A 16 14.67 -8.72 19.08
CA ASN A 16 14.88 -7.27 19.07
C ASN A 16 15.09 -6.69 17.66
N VAL A 17 14.92 -7.50 16.62
CA VAL A 17 15.05 -7.07 15.21
C VAL A 17 13.78 -7.42 14.44
N ASP A 18 13.39 -6.53 13.53
CA ASP A 18 12.27 -6.80 12.62
C ASP A 18 12.70 -7.75 11.52
N ILE A 19 12.00 -8.86 11.39
CA ILE A 19 12.22 -9.84 10.32
C ILE A 19 11.45 -9.37 9.08
N THR A 20 12.18 -9.06 8.02
CA THR A 20 11.61 -8.63 6.74
C THR A 20 12.05 -9.54 5.61
N HIS A 21 11.17 -9.80 4.66
CA HIS A 21 11.50 -10.51 3.42
C HIS A 21 10.66 -9.98 2.25
N ASN A 22 11.17 -10.19 1.05
CA ASN A 22 10.40 -9.86 -0.16
C ASN A 22 9.38 -10.95 -0.45
N ILE A 23 8.18 -10.52 -0.85
CA ILE A 23 7.11 -11.43 -1.26
C ILE A 23 7.14 -11.59 -2.78
N ASN A 24 7.11 -12.83 -3.26
CA ASN A 24 6.97 -13.12 -4.69
C ASN A 24 5.49 -13.12 -5.08
N PHE A 25 4.96 -11.96 -5.46
CA PHE A 25 3.55 -11.80 -5.89
C PHE A 25 3.21 -12.62 -7.13
N ASN A 26 4.15 -12.85 -8.04
CA ASN A 26 3.94 -13.71 -9.22
C ASN A 26 3.66 -15.16 -8.81
N LEU A 27 4.32 -15.64 -7.77
CA LEU A 27 4.06 -16.96 -7.23
C LEU A 27 2.64 -17.07 -6.67
N PHE A 28 2.19 -16.08 -5.89
CA PHE A 28 0.83 -16.02 -5.37
C PHE A 28 -0.21 -15.98 -6.51
N GLU A 29 0.01 -15.17 -7.53
CA GLU A 29 -0.88 -15.10 -8.69
C GLU A 29 -0.99 -16.45 -9.42
N ARG A 30 0.13 -17.13 -9.59
CA ARG A 30 0.12 -18.48 -10.19
C ARG A 30 -0.63 -19.51 -9.35
N PHE A 31 -0.50 -19.47 -8.03
CA PHE A 31 -1.26 -20.35 -7.15
C PHE A 31 -2.76 -20.06 -7.18
N THR A 32 -3.17 -18.81 -7.11
CA THR A 32 -4.58 -18.45 -7.16
C THR A 32 -5.25 -18.85 -8.48
N LYS A 33 -4.53 -18.74 -9.59
CA LYS A 33 -4.99 -19.25 -10.90
C LYS A 33 -5.21 -20.76 -10.92
N LYS A 34 -4.37 -21.53 -10.19
CA LYS A 34 -4.52 -22.99 -10.08
C LYS A 34 -5.73 -23.42 -9.26
N ILE A 35 -6.10 -22.66 -8.22
CA ILE A 35 -7.25 -22.96 -7.38
C ILE A 35 -8.56 -22.84 -8.18
N GLY A 36 -8.59 -21.99 -9.21
CA GLY A 36 -9.76 -21.72 -10.02
C GLY A 36 -10.78 -20.83 -9.28
N GLY A 37 -11.69 -20.20 -10.04
CA GLY A 37 -12.74 -19.34 -9.47
C GLY A 37 -12.25 -18.05 -8.79
N LEU A 38 -10.95 -17.84 -8.66
CA LEU A 38 -10.35 -16.64 -8.08
C LEU A 38 -9.88 -15.67 -9.14
N GLU A 39 -9.91 -14.39 -8.80
CA GLU A 39 -9.33 -13.27 -9.55
C GLU A 39 -8.34 -12.55 -8.65
N THR A 40 -7.18 -12.21 -9.22
CA THR A 40 -6.13 -11.45 -8.52
C THR A 40 -5.93 -10.11 -9.21
N ASN A 41 -5.72 -9.07 -8.42
CA ASN A 41 -5.32 -7.76 -8.88
C ASN A 41 -4.14 -7.28 -8.03
N LEU A 42 -3.09 -6.81 -8.68
CA LEU A 42 -1.89 -6.28 -8.04
C LEU A 42 -1.73 -4.81 -8.40
N THR A 43 -1.40 -3.97 -7.44
CA THR A 43 -1.12 -2.56 -7.65
C THR A 43 -0.01 -2.07 -6.71
N THR A 44 0.56 -0.90 -6.99
CA THR A 44 1.51 -0.26 -6.09
C THR A 44 0.80 0.43 -4.93
N GLN A 45 1.52 0.70 -3.84
CA GLN A 45 1.00 1.50 -2.73
C GLN A 45 0.55 2.88 -3.20
N LYS A 46 1.35 3.54 -4.06
CA LYS A 46 1.00 4.83 -4.66
C LYS A 46 -0.37 4.77 -5.32
N GLU A 47 -0.54 3.86 -6.29
CA GLU A 47 -1.79 3.74 -7.05
C GLU A 47 -2.98 3.39 -6.17
N PHE A 48 -2.79 2.48 -5.22
CA PHE A 48 -3.84 2.11 -4.27
C PHE A 48 -4.30 3.31 -3.44
N LEU A 49 -3.36 4.01 -2.80
CA LEU A 49 -3.68 5.13 -1.92
C LEU A 49 -4.28 6.31 -2.68
N LEU A 50 -3.80 6.61 -3.89
CA LEU A 50 -4.39 7.66 -4.74
C LEU A 50 -5.83 7.32 -5.12
N LYS A 51 -6.11 6.07 -5.50
CA LYS A 51 -7.46 5.61 -5.81
C LYS A 51 -8.38 5.56 -4.59
N MET A 52 -7.81 5.42 -3.39
CA MET A 52 -8.53 5.52 -2.12
C MET A 52 -8.78 6.96 -1.65
N GLY A 53 -8.28 7.98 -2.38
CA GLY A 53 -8.52 9.39 -2.06
C GLY A 53 -7.60 9.92 -0.95
N ILE A 54 -6.33 9.49 -0.91
CA ILE A 54 -5.39 9.94 0.14
C ILE A 54 -5.14 11.45 0.09
N ASN A 55 -5.13 12.05 -1.11
CA ASN A 55 -4.93 13.49 -1.28
C ASN A 55 -6.08 14.28 -0.68
N GLU A 56 -7.31 13.91 -1.02
CA GLU A 56 -8.53 14.53 -0.49
C GLU A 56 -8.60 14.40 1.03
N ARG A 57 -8.21 13.25 1.56
CA ARG A 57 -8.13 13.03 3.00
C ARG A 57 -7.07 13.94 3.65
N ALA A 58 -5.89 14.08 3.03
CA ALA A 58 -4.83 14.95 3.52
C ALA A 58 -5.27 16.42 3.52
N GLU A 59 -5.97 16.88 2.50
CA GLU A 59 -6.55 18.23 2.44
C GLU A 59 -7.56 18.47 3.57
N ILE A 60 -8.49 17.54 3.79
CA ILE A 60 -9.48 17.63 4.86
C ILE A 60 -8.81 17.73 6.23
N ILE A 61 -7.83 16.84 6.51
CA ILE A 61 -7.12 16.82 7.78
C ILE A 61 -6.32 18.11 8.00
N SER A 62 -5.68 18.63 6.95
CA SER A 62 -4.82 19.81 7.06
C SER A 62 -5.56 21.15 7.06
N LYS A 63 -6.84 21.17 6.69
CA LYS A 63 -7.61 22.40 6.48
C LYS A 63 -7.50 23.40 7.64
N ASN A 64 -7.60 22.92 8.88
CA ASN A 64 -7.59 23.75 10.10
C ASN A 64 -6.27 23.64 10.90
N GLN A 65 -5.22 23.12 10.30
CA GLN A 65 -3.93 22.96 10.97
C GLN A 65 -3.03 24.20 10.81
N SER A 66 -2.12 24.40 11.75
CA SER A 66 -1.05 25.37 11.63
C SER A 66 -0.13 25.03 10.45
N PHE A 67 0.63 26.02 9.96
CA PHE A 67 1.58 25.84 8.85
C PHE A 67 2.54 24.66 9.07
N LEU A 68 3.14 24.56 10.27
CA LEU A 68 4.07 23.48 10.60
C LEU A 68 3.40 22.09 10.50
N LYS A 69 2.17 21.94 11.00
CA LYS A 69 1.43 20.69 10.91
C LYS A 69 1.03 20.35 9.47
N LYS A 70 0.67 21.34 8.66
CA LYS A 70 0.41 21.15 7.22
C LYS A 70 1.66 20.62 6.51
N THR A 71 2.81 21.18 6.80
CA THR A 71 4.09 20.78 6.23
C THR A 71 4.43 19.33 6.62
N ASP A 72 4.26 18.97 7.90
CA ASP A 72 4.46 17.58 8.37
C ASP A 72 3.50 16.61 7.66
N THR A 73 2.21 16.95 7.55
CA THR A 73 1.23 16.15 6.81
C THR A 73 1.64 15.93 5.36
N TYR A 74 2.12 16.97 4.69
CA TYR A 74 2.61 16.90 3.32
C TYR A 74 3.83 15.98 3.18
N PHE A 75 4.81 16.07 4.07
CA PHE A 75 6.00 15.20 4.02
C PHE A 75 5.65 13.75 4.29
N ARG A 76 4.73 13.46 5.22
CA ARG A 76 4.23 12.11 5.47
C ARG A 76 3.49 11.55 4.26
N LEU A 77 2.62 12.35 3.65
CA LEU A 77 1.91 11.97 2.43
C LEU A 77 2.90 11.66 1.30
N LYS A 78 3.85 12.57 1.05
CA LYS A 78 4.87 12.39 0.03
C LYS A 78 5.65 11.08 0.25
N ARG A 79 6.05 10.80 1.47
CA ARG A 79 6.77 9.57 1.82
C ARG A 79 5.99 8.29 1.49
N LEU A 80 4.66 8.31 1.65
CA LEU A 80 3.78 7.18 1.34
C LEU A 80 3.58 6.95 -0.16
N VAL A 81 3.48 8.02 -0.96
CA VAL A 81 3.08 7.93 -2.37
C VAL A 81 4.21 8.17 -3.37
N ASP A 82 5.32 8.76 -2.97
CA ASP A 82 6.44 9.04 -3.87
C ASP A 82 7.10 7.73 -4.34
N GLU A 83 7.36 7.65 -5.64
CA GLU A 83 7.96 6.48 -6.29
C GLU A 83 9.36 6.17 -5.79
N LYS A 84 10.12 7.23 -5.40
CA LYS A 84 11.47 7.11 -4.84
C LYS A 84 11.49 6.67 -3.38
N HIS A 85 10.31 6.60 -2.73
CA HIS A 85 10.14 6.20 -1.35
C HIS A 85 9.30 4.93 -1.27
N MET A 86 8.17 4.99 -0.57
CA MET A 86 7.35 3.81 -0.29
C MET A 86 6.32 3.51 -1.39
N GLY A 87 6.05 4.48 -2.29
CA GLY A 87 4.97 4.40 -3.26
C GLY A 87 5.06 3.22 -4.22
N ASN A 88 6.25 2.91 -4.73
CA ASN A 88 6.49 1.77 -5.62
C ASN A 88 7.09 0.55 -4.91
N LEU A 89 7.68 0.73 -3.73
CA LEU A 89 8.30 -0.34 -2.96
C LEU A 89 7.26 -1.33 -2.46
N PHE A 90 6.19 -0.84 -1.86
CA PHE A 90 5.11 -1.67 -1.34
C PHE A 90 4.04 -1.93 -2.39
N LYS A 91 3.46 -3.13 -2.32
CA LYS A 91 2.42 -3.60 -3.24
C LYS A 91 1.16 -4.00 -2.46
N PHE A 92 0.02 -3.84 -3.11
CA PHE A 92 -1.27 -4.32 -2.63
C PHE A 92 -1.79 -5.40 -3.57
N MET A 93 -2.20 -6.51 -3.04
CA MET A 93 -2.82 -7.59 -3.79
C MET A 93 -4.24 -7.83 -3.29
N LEU A 94 -5.20 -7.82 -4.20
CA LEU A 94 -6.58 -8.24 -3.96
C LEU A 94 -6.76 -9.64 -4.54
N ILE A 95 -7.22 -10.57 -3.72
CA ILE A 95 -7.65 -11.91 -4.14
C ILE A 95 -9.13 -12.02 -3.81
N LYS A 96 -9.95 -12.34 -4.79
CA LYS A 96 -11.40 -12.43 -4.62
C LYS A 96 -12.00 -13.50 -5.53
N ASN A 97 -13.22 -13.95 -5.22
CA ASN A 97 -14.00 -14.76 -6.14
C ASN A 97 -14.36 -13.93 -7.39
N ARG A 98 -14.39 -14.55 -8.56
CA ARG A 98 -14.71 -13.88 -9.84
C ARG A 98 -16.06 -13.16 -9.81
N ASN A 99 -17.03 -13.69 -9.09
CA ASN A 99 -18.36 -13.10 -8.96
C ASN A 99 -18.40 -11.90 -7.99
N ASN A 100 -17.35 -11.69 -7.21
CA ASN A 100 -17.26 -10.56 -6.29
C ASN A 100 -16.90 -9.28 -7.06
N LYS A 101 -17.78 -8.27 -7.01
CA LYS A 101 -17.61 -7.00 -7.71
C LYS A 101 -16.73 -5.99 -6.99
N PHE A 102 -16.20 -6.33 -5.82
CA PHE A 102 -15.32 -5.45 -5.04
C PHE A 102 -14.06 -5.07 -5.83
N LYS A 103 -13.78 -3.77 -5.94
CA LYS A 103 -12.63 -3.22 -6.66
C LYS A 103 -12.05 -1.96 -6.01
N LEU A 104 -12.42 -1.67 -4.76
CA LEU A 104 -11.97 -0.48 -4.03
C LEU A 104 -10.43 -0.42 -3.98
N GLY A 105 -9.86 0.75 -4.30
CA GLY A 105 -8.41 0.93 -4.39
C GLY A 105 -7.74 0.36 -5.66
N PHE A 106 -8.46 -0.48 -6.43
CA PHE A 106 -8.00 -1.08 -7.70
C PHE A 106 -8.69 -0.48 -8.93
N LYS A 107 -9.80 0.24 -8.75
CA LYS A 107 -10.45 1.13 -9.73
C LYS A 107 -10.45 2.57 -9.21
N ASN A 108 -10.59 3.55 -10.09
CA ASN A 108 -10.70 4.95 -9.71
C ASN A 108 -11.93 5.18 -8.85
N TRP A 109 -11.77 5.81 -7.69
CA TRP A 109 -12.82 6.11 -6.73
C TRP A 109 -13.90 7.04 -7.29
N LEU A 110 -13.53 7.95 -8.20
CA LEU A 110 -14.47 8.88 -8.86
C LEU A 110 -15.59 8.19 -9.63
N PHE A 111 -15.38 6.94 -10.10
CA PHE A 111 -16.42 6.16 -10.77
C PHE A 111 -17.28 5.33 -9.82
N GLN A 112 -17.04 5.38 -8.50
CA GLN A 112 -17.80 4.63 -7.51
C GLN A 112 -18.90 5.47 -6.83
N LYS A 113 -18.95 6.79 -7.06
CA LYS A 113 -19.98 7.68 -6.49
C LYS A 113 -21.35 7.59 -7.18
N ASN A 114 -21.50 6.79 -8.23
CA ASN A 114 -22.74 6.66 -9.01
C ASN A 114 -23.44 5.32 -8.79
N TYR A 115 -23.40 4.81 -7.55
CA TYR A 115 -24.26 3.67 -7.17
C TYR A 115 -24.81 3.89 -5.76
#